data_9c73431af24a9105f38100f6a1f778a7
#
_entry.id   9c73431af24a9105f38100f6a1f778a7
#
_cell.length_a   1.000
_cell.length_b   1.000
_cell.length_c   1.000
_cell.angle_alpha   90.00
_cell.angle_beta   90.00
_cell.angle_gamma   90.00
#
_symmetry.space_group_name_H-M   'P 1'
#
loop_
_entity.id
_entity.type
_entity.pdbx_description
1 polymer ?
#
loop_
_entity_poly.entity_id
_entity_poly.type
_entity_poly.pdbx_seq_one_letter_code
_entity_poly.pdbx_strand_id
1 'polypeptide(L)'
;IVLDGDYMFNIVSGSVDYLSYWGDIPENLVVGINQKDTRFQDSSVFDNITHTPISSTASFYDFIVNELIPYFSKNYRVSNFKVIVGQERTANFANFFLLKNVPQIRGVISISPKISENMNRYLNENLSKTNSKIVYTLSSSRRDFESIFKNVSELTASLDSIENKNL
;
A
#
# COMPACT_ATOMS: atom_id res chain seq x y z
N ILE A 1 6.42 5.24 -3.51
CA ILE A 1 6.34 4.19 -4.55
C ILE A 1 4.90 4.14 -5.02
N VAL A 2 4.67 4.28 -6.32
CA VAL A 2 3.34 4.27 -6.93
C VAL A 2 3.22 3.02 -7.78
N LEU A 3 2.37 2.10 -7.36
CA LEU A 3 1.98 0.93 -8.14
C LEU A 3 1.03 1.37 -9.27
N ASP A 4 0.89 0.58 -10.33
CA ASP A 4 0.16 0.99 -11.53
C ASP A 4 0.67 2.32 -12.10
N GLY A 5 1.99 2.51 -12.17
CA GLY A 5 2.62 3.76 -12.60
C GLY A 5 2.21 4.23 -13.98
N ASP A 6 1.77 3.33 -14.84
CA ASP A 6 1.30 3.63 -16.19
C ASP A 6 0.06 4.56 -16.22
N TYR A 7 -0.77 4.60 -15.18
CA TYR A 7 -1.90 5.53 -15.08
C TYR A 7 -1.98 6.31 -13.76
N MET A 8 -1.41 5.78 -12.66
CA MET A 8 -1.44 6.45 -11.36
C MET A 8 -0.33 7.48 -11.17
N PHE A 9 0.80 7.35 -11.88
CA PHE A 9 1.99 8.16 -11.65
C PHE A 9 1.71 9.67 -11.76
N ASN A 10 1.07 10.11 -12.83
CA ASN A 10 0.82 11.53 -13.06
C ASN A 10 -0.11 12.16 -12.01
N ILE A 11 -1.09 11.39 -11.53
CA ILE A 11 -2.03 11.84 -10.50
C ILE A 11 -1.30 12.02 -9.17
N VAL A 12 -0.53 11.01 -8.78
CA VAL A 12 0.19 11.02 -7.49
C VAL A 12 1.34 12.03 -7.52
N SER A 13 2.16 12.05 -8.57
CA SER A 13 3.29 12.99 -8.67
C SER A 13 2.82 14.44 -8.72
N GLY A 14 1.75 14.74 -9.46
CA GLY A 14 1.18 16.08 -9.49
C GLY A 14 0.61 16.52 -8.14
N SER A 15 -0.03 15.60 -7.41
CA SER A 15 -0.51 15.90 -6.04
C SER A 15 0.65 16.13 -5.07
N VAL A 16 1.70 15.32 -5.15
CA VAL A 16 2.91 15.47 -4.33
C VAL A 16 3.61 16.79 -4.64
N ASP A 17 3.77 17.15 -5.92
CA ASP A 17 4.37 18.40 -6.36
C ASP A 17 3.59 19.60 -5.81
N TYR A 18 2.27 19.59 -5.97
CA TYR A 18 1.39 20.64 -5.46
C TYR A 18 1.51 20.82 -3.93
N LEU A 19 1.41 19.72 -3.16
CA LEU A 19 1.49 19.78 -1.70
C LEU A 19 2.88 20.18 -1.20
N SER A 20 3.94 19.76 -1.90
CA SER A 20 5.32 20.16 -1.58
C SER A 20 5.55 21.65 -1.86
N TYR A 21 4.97 22.18 -2.96
CA TYR A 21 5.06 23.60 -3.29
C TYR A 21 4.47 24.50 -2.20
N TRP A 22 3.37 24.09 -1.58
CA TRP A 22 2.73 24.85 -0.49
C TRP A 22 3.31 24.54 0.89
N GLY A 23 4.23 23.60 0.98
CA GLY A 23 4.89 23.23 2.25
C GLY A 23 4.06 22.31 3.16
N ASP A 24 2.96 21.75 2.65
CA ASP A 24 2.13 20.81 3.41
C ASP A 24 2.82 19.48 3.63
N ILE A 25 3.70 19.10 2.69
CA ILE A 25 4.58 17.93 2.81
C ILE A 25 6.01 18.30 2.37
N PRO A 26 7.06 17.61 2.86
CA PRO A 26 8.41 17.82 2.36
C PRO A 26 8.53 17.41 0.88
N GLU A 27 9.61 17.84 0.23
CA GLU A 27 9.97 17.34 -1.10
C GLU A 27 10.10 15.82 -1.11
N ASN A 28 9.55 15.18 -2.12
CA ASN A 28 9.50 13.73 -2.23
C ASN A 28 10.04 13.24 -3.58
N LEU A 29 10.71 12.09 -3.55
CA LEU A 29 11.00 11.32 -4.75
C LEU A 29 9.82 10.39 -5.05
N VAL A 30 9.14 10.61 -6.16
CA VAL A 30 8.03 9.75 -6.62
C VAL A 30 8.56 8.73 -7.62
N VAL A 31 8.33 7.45 -7.34
CA VAL A 31 8.77 6.32 -8.16
C VAL A 31 7.54 5.55 -8.62
N GLY A 32 7.25 5.57 -9.92
CA GLY A 32 6.17 4.78 -10.52
C GLY A 32 6.68 3.44 -11.06
N ILE A 33 5.96 2.37 -10.78
CA ILE A 33 6.21 1.04 -11.34
C ILE A 33 5.11 0.72 -12.34
N ASN A 34 5.48 0.58 -13.60
CA ASN A 34 4.54 0.21 -14.65
C ASN A 34 4.25 -1.29 -14.61
N GLN A 35 2.97 -1.65 -14.54
CA GLN A 35 2.52 -3.04 -14.41
C GLN A 35 1.45 -3.41 -15.46
N LYS A 36 1.34 -2.63 -16.53
CA LYS A 36 0.26 -2.75 -17.52
C LYS A 36 -0.07 -4.18 -17.92
N ASP A 37 0.94 -4.95 -18.31
CA ASP A 37 0.76 -6.30 -18.84
C ASP A 37 0.91 -7.41 -17.77
N THR A 38 1.48 -7.09 -16.62
CA THR A 38 1.79 -8.04 -15.54
C THR A 38 1.02 -7.76 -14.25
N ARG A 39 0.14 -6.75 -14.25
CA ARG A 39 -0.58 -6.26 -13.07
C ARG A 39 -1.22 -7.37 -12.22
N PHE A 40 -1.87 -8.33 -12.88
CA PHE A 40 -2.52 -9.43 -12.15
C PHE A 40 -1.49 -10.35 -11.51
N GLN A 41 -0.50 -10.77 -12.27
CA GLN A 41 0.56 -11.70 -11.80
C GLN A 41 1.38 -11.07 -10.66
N ASP A 42 1.68 -9.77 -10.78
CA ASP A 42 2.52 -9.06 -9.82
C ASP A 42 1.79 -8.72 -8.52
N SER A 43 0.46 -8.59 -8.52
CA SER A 43 -0.25 -8.03 -7.37
C SER A 43 -1.46 -8.81 -6.88
N SER A 44 -1.78 -9.96 -7.47
CA SER A 44 -3.06 -10.63 -7.16
C SER A 44 -2.94 -12.12 -6.84
N VAL A 45 -1.75 -12.70 -6.83
CA VAL A 45 -1.56 -14.13 -6.57
C VAL A 45 -1.14 -14.33 -5.13
N PHE A 46 -2.12 -14.65 -4.29
CA PHE A 46 -1.96 -14.89 -2.85
C PHE A 46 -2.36 -16.32 -2.50
N ASP A 47 -1.68 -16.88 -1.51
CA ASP A 47 -2.11 -18.12 -0.89
C ASP A 47 -3.45 -17.92 -0.17
N ASN A 48 -4.38 -18.85 -0.37
CA ASN A 48 -5.74 -18.73 0.15
C ASN A 48 -5.86 -18.90 1.68
N ILE A 49 -4.84 -19.48 2.32
CA ILE A 49 -4.83 -19.77 3.76
C ILE A 49 -4.02 -18.71 4.50
N THR A 50 -2.80 -18.50 4.05
CA THR A 50 -1.84 -17.60 4.73
C THR A 50 -1.95 -16.16 4.28
N HIS A 51 -2.66 -15.88 3.19
CA HIS A 51 -2.76 -14.57 2.52
C HIS A 51 -1.41 -13.92 2.20
N THR A 52 -0.38 -14.73 2.06
CA THR A 52 0.94 -14.28 1.64
C THR A 52 1.05 -14.30 0.11
N PRO A 53 1.81 -13.37 -0.49
CA PRO A 53 2.13 -13.44 -1.91
C PRO A 53 2.82 -14.76 -2.25
N ILE A 54 2.44 -15.35 -3.38
CA ILE A 54 3.08 -16.53 -3.97
C ILE A 54 3.44 -16.27 -5.43
N SER A 55 4.28 -17.13 -6.00
CA SER A 55 4.67 -17.06 -7.43
C SER A 55 5.22 -15.66 -7.80
N SER A 56 4.75 -15.10 -8.91
CA SER A 56 5.18 -13.77 -9.41
C SER A 56 4.88 -12.63 -8.44
N THR A 57 3.78 -12.69 -7.68
CA THR A 57 3.46 -11.68 -6.66
C THR A 57 4.51 -11.70 -5.54
N ALA A 58 5.01 -12.86 -5.14
CA ALA A 58 6.12 -12.97 -4.18
C ALA A 58 7.41 -12.38 -4.74
N SER A 59 7.75 -12.71 -6.00
CA SER A 59 8.92 -12.15 -6.68
C SER A 59 8.84 -10.64 -6.82
N PHE A 60 7.66 -10.10 -7.09
CA PHE A 60 7.45 -8.65 -7.18
C PHE A 60 7.60 -7.96 -5.80
N TYR A 61 7.12 -8.60 -4.74
CA TYR A 61 7.36 -8.13 -3.38
C TYR A 61 8.86 -8.09 -3.06
N ASP A 62 9.58 -9.17 -3.37
CA ASP A 62 11.02 -9.28 -3.13
C ASP A 62 11.81 -8.24 -3.95
N PHE A 63 11.43 -8.00 -5.20
CA PHE A 63 11.99 -6.92 -6.01
C PHE A 63 11.85 -5.55 -5.32
N ILE A 64 10.65 -5.21 -4.82
CA ILE A 64 10.43 -3.93 -4.15
C ILE A 64 11.29 -3.81 -2.90
N VAL A 65 11.32 -4.85 -2.06
CA VAL A 65 11.98 -4.80 -0.74
C VAL A 65 13.49 -4.93 -0.86
N ASN A 66 13.98 -5.84 -1.71
CA ASN A 66 15.38 -6.23 -1.73
C ASN A 66 16.20 -5.54 -2.84
N GLU A 67 15.54 -4.96 -3.84
CA GLU A 67 16.23 -4.30 -4.96
C GLU A 67 15.83 -2.83 -5.07
N LEU A 68 14.55 -2.51 -5.27
CA LEU A 68 14.09 -1.15 -5.53
C LEU A 68 14.36 -0.20 -4.35
N ILE A 69 13.91 -0.55 -3.15
CA ILE A 69 14.11 0.27 -1.95
C ILE A 69 15.61 0.46 -1.66
N PRO A 70 16.45 -0.57 -1.64
CA PRO A 70 17.90 -0.41 -1.47
C PRO A 70 18.56 0.43 -2.55
N TYR A 71 18.17 0.26 -3.81
CA TYR A 71 18.70 1.07 -4.92
C TYR A 71 18.48 2.56 -4.69
N PHE A 72 17.24 2.99 -4.39
CA PHE A 72 16.93 4.39 -4.14
C PHE A 72 17.56 4.91 -2.85
N SER A 73 17.63 4.08 -1.82
CA SER A 73 18.27 4.46 -0.55
C SER A 73 19.78 4.68 -0.67
N LYS A 74 20.42 3.97 -1.61
CA LYS A 74 21.87 4.10 -1.88
C LYS A 74 22.21 5.28 -2.80
N ASN A 75 21.36 5.52 -3.82
CA ASN A 75 21.70 6.43 -4.91
C ASN A 75 21.05 7.83 -4.76
N TYR A 76 20.08 7.99 -3.88
CA TYR A 76 19.37 9.24 -3.67
C TYR A 76 19.28 9.58 -2.19
N ARG A 77 19.21 10.87 -1.90
CA ARG A 77 19.00 11.38 -0.54
C ARG A 77 17.53 11.23 -0.16
N VAL A 78 17.15 10.06 0.31
CA VAL A 78 15.78 9.75 0.74
C VAL A 78 15.75 9.34 2.21
N SER A 79 14.65 9.68 2.89
CA SER A 79 14.43 9.27 4.28
C SER A 79 14.08 7.79 4.40
N ASN A 80 14.08 7.26 5.62
CA ASN A 80 13.54 5.92 5.89
C ASN A 80 12.00 5.86 5.90
N PHE A 81 11.32 7.00 5.79
CA PHE A 81 9.88 7.06 5.66
C PHE A 81 9.49 6.92 4.18
N LYS A 82 8.97 5.77 3.81
CA LYS A 82 8.50 5.50 2.45
C LYS A 82 7.02 5.19 2.46
N VAL A 83 6.33 5.69 1.44
CA VAL A 83 4.89 5.45 1.22
C VAL A 83 4.73 4.60 -0.03
N ILE A 84 3.85 3.59 0.05
CA ILE A 84 3.39 2.83 -1.11
C ILE A 84 1.94 3.16 -1.41
N VAL A 85 1.61 3.36 -2.67
CA VAL A 85 0.28 3.73 -3.17
C VAL A 85 -0.19 2.68 -4.15
N GLY A 86 -1.41 2.23 -4.02
CA GLY A 86 -2.03 1.31 -4.98
C GLY A 86 -3.55 1.51 -5.07
N GLN A 87 -4.14 0.98 -6.15
CA GLN A 87 -5.57 1.02 -6.41
C GLN A 87 -6.11 -0.38 -6.74
N GLU A 88 -7.27 -0.74 -6.18
CA GLU A 88 -7.95 -2.01 -6.37
C GLU A 88 -7.05 -3.22 -6.01
N ARG A 89 -6.50 -3.91 -7.01
CA ARG A 89 -5.63 -5.09 -6.82
C ARG A 89 -4.29 -4.71 -6.22
N THR A 90 -3.68 -3.66 -6.73
CA THR A 90 -2.40 -3.18 -6.23
C THR A 90 -2.54 -2.51 -4.86
N ALA A 91 -3.71 -1.97 -4.52
CA ALA A 91 -4.02 -1.53 -3.16
C ALA A 91 -4.04 -2.72 -2.18
N ASN A 92 -4.65 -3.85 -2.57
CA ASN A 92 -4.61 -5.06 -1.76
C ASN A 92 -3.17 -5.59 -1.58
N PHE A 93 -2.37 -5.55 -2.64
CA PHE A 93 -0.95 -5.87 -2.56
C PHE A 93 -0.18 -4.88 -1.65
N ALA A 94 -0.47 -3.58 -1.74
CA ALA A 94 0.13 -2.57 -0.85
C ALA A 94 -0.20 -2.86 0.63
N ASN A 95 -1.42 -3.31 0.94
CA ASN A 95 -1.83 -3.70 2.28
C ASN A 95 -0.98 -4.86 2.85
N PHE A 96 -0.42 -5.71 1.99
CA PHE A 96 0.45 -6.80 2.43
C PHE A 96 1.73 -6.28 3.13
N PHE A 97 2.22 -5.10 2.79
CA PHE A 97 3.36 -4.48 3.47
C PHE A 97 3.05 -4.15 4.94
N LEU A 98 1.78 -3.90 5.28
CA LEU A 98 1.34 -3.73 6.67
C LEU A 98 1.42 -5.05 7.44
N LEU A 99 1.06 -6.16 6.80
CA LEU A 99 1.14 -7.50 7.41
C LEU A 99 2.57 -7.94 7.68
N LYS A 100 3.49 -7.60 6.80
CA LYS A 100 4.92 -7.94 6.93
C LYS A 100 5.71 -6.95 7.77
N ASN A 101 5.10 -5.84 8.16
CA ASN A 101 5.75 -4.79 8.96
C ASN A 101 7.14 -4.44 8.39
N VAL A 102 7.21 -4.12 7.10
CA VAL A 102 8.46 -3.74 6.42
C VAL A 102 8.98 -2.43 7.00
N PRO A 103 10.14 -2.40 7.65
CA PRO A 103 10.57 -1.22 8.43
C PRO A 103 10.68 0.06 7.61
N GLN A 104 10.96 -0.05 6.31
CA GLN A 104 11.11 1.08 5.40
C GLN A 104 9.77 1.61 4.87
N ILE A 105 8.72 0.78 4.84
CA ILE A 105 7.37 1.20 4.43
C ILE A 105 6.60 1.62 5.68
N ARG A 106 6.43 2.92 5.82
CA ARG A 106 5.76 3.55 6.96
C ARG A 106 4.43 4.17 6.60
N GLY A 107 4.11 4.27 5.32
CA GLY A 107 2.83 4.75 4.84
C GLY A 107 2.27 3.83 3.77
N VAL A 108 0.97 3.59 3.82
CA VAL A 108 0.22 2.87 2.78
C VAL A 108 -1.01 3.68 2.42
N ILE A 109 -1.14 4.00 1.14
CA ILE A 109 -2.34 4.62 0.58
C ILE A 109 -3.04 3.57 -0.27
N SER A 110 -4.15 3.08 0.24
CA SER A 110 -4.93 1.97 -0.30
C SER A 110 -6.26 2.48 -0.84
N ILE A 111 -6.36 2.58 -2.16
CA ILE A 111 -7.51 3.16 -2.85
C ILE A 111 -8.39 2.04 -3.38
N SER A 112 -9.63 1.96 -2.91
CA SER A 112 -10.64 0.96 -3.31
C SER A 112 -10.09 -0.47 -3.34
N PRO A 113 -9.41 -0.95 -2.28
CA PRO A 113 -8.73 -2.24 -2.31
C PRO A 113 -9.72 -3.41 -2.43
N LYS A 114 -9.37 -4.38 -3.25
CA LYS A 114 -10.10 -5.63 -3.37
C LYS A 114 -9.73 -6.58 -2.22
N ILE A 115 -10.21 -6.29 -1.03
CA ILE A 115 -9.88 -7.01 0.21
C ILE A 115 -10.86 -8.18 0.41
N SER A 116 -10.36 -9.36 0.81
CA SER A 116 -11.17 -10.47 1.29
C SER A 116 -11.45 -10.35 2.80
N GLU A 117 -12.49 -11.04 3.29
CA GLU A 117 -12.81 -11.08 4.73
C GLU A 117 -11.63 -11.58 5.58
N ASN A 118 -10.90 -12.57 5.09
CA ASN A 118 -9.71 -13.06 5.77
C ASN A 118 -8.60 -12.01 5.82
N MET A 119 -8.37 -11.26 4.75
CA MET A 119 -7.39 -10.18 4.74
C MET A 119 -7.81 -9.07 5.73
N ASN A 120 -9.09 -8.73 5.82
CA ASN A 120 -9.61 -7.80 6.82
C ASN A 120 -9.23 -8.24 8.25
N ARG A 121 -9.47 -9.50 8.57
CA ARG A 121 -9.11 -10.04 9.90
C ARG A 121 -7.61 -9.94 10.16
N TYR A 122 -6.77 -10.34 9.21
CA TYR A 122 -5.31 -10.27 9.36
C TYR A 122 -4.80 -8.84 9.50
N LEU A 123 -5.36 -7.89 8.74
CA LEU A 123 -5.02 -6.47 8.87
C LEU A 123 -5.35 -5.97 10.28
N ASN A 124 -6.56 -6.23 10.77
CA ASN A 124 -6.97 -5.84 12.12
C ASN A 124 -6.03 -6.41 13.19
N GLU A 125 -5.75 -7.71 13.14
CA GLU A 125 -4.88 -8.38 14.11
C GLU A 125 -3.44 -7.85 14.09
N ASN A 126 -2.92 -7.49 12.92
CA ASN A 126 -1.55 -6.96 12.81
C ASN A 126 -1.48 -5.49 13.20
N LEU A 127 -2.42 -4.66 12.75
CA LEU A 127 -2.42 -3.24 13.05
C LEU A 127 -2.71 -2.97 14.54
N SER A 128 -3.54 -3.77 15.19
CA SER A 128 -3.77 -3.66 16.65
C SER A 128 -2.51 -3.95 17.48
N LYS A 129 -1.58 -4.74 16.97
CA LYS A 129 -0.37 -5.18 17.68
C LYS A 129 0.91 -4.44 17.21
N THR A 130 0.82 -3.57 16.22
CA THR A 130 2.02 -2.91 15.68
C THR A 130 2.64 -1.96 16.70
N ASN A 131 3.95 -2.07 16.85
CA ASN A 131 4.76 -1.16 17.66
C ASN A 131 5.43 -0.07 16.82
N SER A 132 5.26 -0.12 15.51
CA SER A 132 5.82 0.83 14.56
C SER A 132 4.80 1.91 14.21
N LYS A 133 5.21 3.17 14.19
CA LYS A 133 4.36 4.25 13.70
C LYS A 133 4.08 4.05 12.20
N ILE A 134 2.82 3.89 11.86
CA ILE A 134 2.33 3.66 10.49
C ILE A 134 1.29 4.74 10.16
N VAL A 135 1.28 5.18 8.92
CA VAL A 135 0.21 5.99 8.35
C VAL A 135 -0.53 5.14 7.34
N TYR A 136 -1.77 4.83 7.62
CA TYR A 136 -2.61 4.03 6.74
C TYR A 136 -3.81 4.85 6.26
N THR A 137 -3.87 5.12 4.96
CA THR A 137 -5.00 5.76 4.32
C THR A 137 -5.79 4.72 3.53
N LEU A 138 -7.03 4.54 3.91
CA LEU A 138 -7.97 3.60 3.29
C LEU A 138 -9.14 4.39 2.71
N SER A 139 -9.46 4.17 1.44
CA SER A 139 -10.58 4.83 0.79
C SER A 139 -11.37 3.89 -0.11
N SER A 140 -12.66 4.17 -0.27
CA SER A 140 -13.53 3.53 -1.24
C SER A 140 -14.52 4.54 -1.81
N SER A 141 -15.12 4.20 -2.94
CA SER A 141 -16.15 4.99 -3.60
C SER A 141 -17.49 4.25 -3.53
N ARG A 142 -18.59 4.99 -3.43
CA ARG A 142 -19.95 4.43 -3.59
C ARG A 142 -20.21 3.87 -4.99
N ARG A 143 -19.31 4.14 -5.95
CA ARG A 143 -19.34 3.60 -7.32
C ARG A 143 -18.50 2.33 -7.48
N ASP A 144 -17.78 1.92 -6.44
CA ASP A 144 -17.07 0.64 -6.43
C ASP A 144 -18.07 -0.53 -6.45
N PHE A 145 -17.57 -1.72 -6.77
CA PHE A 145 -18.37 -2.93 -6.59
C PHE A 145 -18.82 -3.03 -5.13
N GLU A 146 -20.05 -3.47 -4.90
CA GLU A 146 -20.65 -3.55 -3.56
C GLU A 146 -19.78 -4.31 -2.57
N SER A 147 -19.14 -5.40 -3.02
CA SER A 147 -18.21 -6.17 -2.19
C SER A 147 -16.97 -5.37 -1.74
N ILE A 148 -16.42 -4.51 -2.61
CA ILE A 148 -15.29 -3.64 -2.26
C ILE A 148 -15.74 -2.62 -1.22
N PHE A 149 -16.83 -1.91 -1.50
CA PHE A 149 -17.37 -0.89 -0.59
C PHE A 149 -17.67 -1.48 0.79
N LYS A 150 -18.35 -2.64 0.82
CA LYS A 150 -18.67 -3.33 2.08
C LYS A 150 -17.41 -3.71 2.86
N ASN A 151 -16.46 -4.42 2.25
CA ASN A 151 -15.25 -4.88 2.93
C ASN A 151 -14.38 -3.73 3.43
N VAL A 152 -14.28 -2.64 2.67
CA VAL A 152 -13.56 -1.43 3.10
C VAL A 152 -14.27 -0.76 4.26
N SER A 153 -15.60 -0.65 4.22
CA SER A 153 -16.39 -0.04 5.30
C SER A 153 -16.27 -0.85 6.60
N GLU A 154 -16.31 -2.17 6.52
CA GLU A 154 -16.12 -3.05 7.67
C GLU A 154 -14.72 -2.94 8.26
N LEU A 155 -13.68 -2.90 7.41
CA LEU A 155 -12.31 -2.70 7.86
C LEU A 155 -12.13 -1.33 8.53
N THR A 156 -12.66 -0.26 7.93
CA THR A 156 -12.60 1.09 8.51
C THR A 156 -13.23 1.12 9.89
N ALA A 157 -14.46 0.60 10.03
CA ALA A 157 -15.14 0.54 11.31
C ALA A 157 -14.36 -0.25 12.38
N SER A 158 -13.70 -1.34 11.96
CA SER A 158 -12.83 -2.12 12.85
C SER A 158 -11.59 -1.34 13.27
N LEU A 159 -10.93 -0.66 12.32
CA LEU A 159 -9.71 0.13 12.59
C LEU A 159 -9.99 1.32 13.50
N ASP A 160 -11.14 1.99 13.34
CA ASP A 160 -11.58 3.10 14.21
C ASP A 160 -11.77 2.65 15.67
N SER A 161 -11.99 1.35 15.90
CA SER A 161 -12.10 0.79 17.25
C SER A 161 -10.75 0.40 17.88
N ILE A 162 -9.65 0.49 17.14
CA ILE A 162 -8.32 0.11 17.63
C ILE A 162 -7.71 1.25 18.43
N GLU A 163 -7.51 1.04 19.73
CA GLU A 163 -6.78 1.94 20.61
C GLU A 163 -5.25 1.77 20.45
N ASN A 164 -4.72 1.98 19.27
CA ASN A 164 -3.28 1.89 19.01
C ASN A 164 -2.70 3.26 18.64
N LYS A 165 -1.85 3.81 19.50
CA LYS A 165 -1.20 5.11 19.30
C LYS A 165 -0.18 5.16 18.13
N ASN A 166 0.12 4.02 17.52
CA ASN A 166 1.06 3.89 16.39
C ASN A 166 0.36 3.82 15.02
N LEU A 167 -0.96 3.80 14.99
CA LEU A 167 -1.78 3.73 13.78
C LEU A 167 -2.31 5.12 13.41
#